data_23b38a99d3f71ba6cccdb20dc0a1cb4c
#
_entry.id   23b38a99d3f71ba6cccdb20dc0a1cb4c
#
_cell.length_a   1.000
_cell.length_b   1.000
_cell.length_c   1.000
_cell.angle_alpha   90.00
_cell.angle_beta   90.00
_cell.angle_gamma   90.00
#
_symmetry.space_group_name_H-M   'P 1'
#
loop_
_entity.id
_entity.type
_entity.pdbx_description
1 polymer ?
#
loop_
_entity_poly.entity_id
_entity_poly.type
_entity_poly.pdbx_seq_one_letter_code
_entity_poly.pdbx_strand_id
1 'polypeptide(L)'
;MVSAKPEFSDAGPADGAFEPDEGADNAAIRIVLADSQAIYRVGIRKIFALEDDIRVIAQVDTLAGLHSAIQRFPTDMILLEGNLIAGTVDAIPELVRRAPQLKIIVQSAQNDESNTVELYRRGVRGIIPRSISPDLLVKCVRKIAAGETWIDNQSINWVIEAYRSQATALTSPRTQPRLSPKELAIITCITQGKRNKEIAYQLGTTEQVIKNYLRKVYDKLGVSDRLELALYCLHHQLHKKAAGTVPATNASASEALAVNNVK
;
A
#
# COMPACT_ATOMS: atom_id res chain seq x y z
N MET A 1 46.76 42.67 -33.03
CA MET A 1 46.39 42.21 -31.66
C MET A 1 45.04 41.52 -31.81
N VAL A 2 45.05 40.20 -31.93
CA VAL A 2 43.85 39.35 -32.09
C VAL A 2 43.63 38.67 -30.75
N SER A 3 42.50 38.99 -30.12
CA SER A 3 42.09 38.45 -28.81
C SER A 3 41.51 37.06 -29.03
N ALA A 4 42.13 36.05 -28.48
CA ALA A 4 41.64 34.69 -28.47
C ALA A 4 40.54 34.54 -27.42
N LYS A 5 39.39 33.99 -27.81
CA LYS A 5 38.32 33.49 -26.93
C LYS A 5 38.76 32.16 -26.31
N PRO A 6 38.48 31.90 -25.04
CA PRO A 6 38.67 30.57 -24.51
C PRO A 6 37.54 29.65 -24.98
N GLU A 7 37.90 28.52 -25.58
CA GLU A 7 37.02 27.42 -25.87
C GLU A 7 36.62 26.74 -24.55
N PHE A 8 35.33 26.75 -24.23
CA PHE A 8 34.75 25.91 -23.16
C PHE A 8 34.65 24.48 -23.70
N SER A 9 35.54 23.62 -23.24
CA SER A 9 35.45 22.19 -23.43
C SER A 9 34.24 21.68 -22.63
N ASP A 10 33.21 21.23 -23.35
CA ASP A 10 32.03 20.57 -22.84
C ASP A 10 32.38 19.09 -22.57
N ALA A 11 33.07 18.84 -21.46
CA ALA A 11 33.23 17.53 -20.91
C ALA A 11 32.12 17.35 -19.87
N GLY A 12 30.96 16.77 -20.30
CA GLY A 12 29.92 16.31 -19.40
C GLY A 12 30.50 15.35 -18.35
N PRO A 13 30.02 15.40 -17.10
CA PRO A 13 30.51 14.54 -16.06
C PRO A 13 30.22 13.08 -16.42
N ALA A 14 31.30 12.30 -16.51
CA ALA A 14 31.28 10.86 -16.65
C ALA A 14 30.32 10.25 -15.62
N ASP A 15 29.52 9.31 -16.07
CA ASP A 15 28.77 8.35 -15.25
C ASP A 15 29.68 7.87 -14.10
N GLY A 16 29.44 8.42 -12.92
CA GLY A 16 30.05 7.92 -11.69
C GLY A 16 29.47 6.54 -11.44
N ALA A 17 30.15 5.52 -11.94
CA ALA A 17 29.89 4.15 -11.54
C ALA A 17 30.04 4.08 -10.00
N PHE A 18 28.92 3.94 -9.31
CA PHE A 18 28.87 3.65 -7.90
C PHE A 18 29.36 2.21 -7.72
N GLU A 19 30.54 2.04 -7.16
CA GLU A 19 30.99 0.73 -6.68
C GLU A 19 30.22 0.41 -5.38
N PRO A 20 29.51 -0.72 -5.28
CA PRO A 20 28.82 -1.09 -4.04
C PRO A 20 29.89 -1.46 -2.99
N ASP A 21 29.76 -0.87 -1.82
CA ASP A 21 30.51 -1.28 -0.61
C ASP A 21 30.06 -2.68 -0.20
N GLU A 22 30.90 -3.69 -0.41
CA GLU A 22 30.61 -5.12 -0.21
C GLU A 22 30.56 -5.55 1.27
N GLY A 23 30.57 -4.63 2.24
CA GLY A 23 30.94 -4.94 3.64
C GLY A 23 29.82 -5.05 4.68
N ALA A 24 28.54 -4.65 4.42
CA ALA A 24 27.57 -4.53 5.53
C ALA A 24 26.09 -4.81 5.18
N ASP A 25 25.74 -5.58 4.13
CA ASP A 25 24.48 -5.30 3.44
C ASP A 25 23.50 -6.46 3.24
N ASN A 26 23.41 -7.42 4.14
CA ASN A 26 22.41 -8.51 4.00
C ASN A 26 21.04 -8.18 4.65
N ALA A 27 20.85 -7.00 5.21
CA ALA A 27 19.62 -6.57 5.89
C ALA A 27 18.95 -5.33 5.29
N ALA A 28 19.61 -4.56 4.42
CA ALA A 28 19.08 -3.31 3.90
C ALA A 28 18.10 -3.53 2.73
N ILE A 29 17.00 -2.76 2.71
CA ILE A 29 16.02 -2.73 1.62
C ILE A 29 16.64 -2.02 0.41
N ARG A 30 16.88 -2.75 -0.68
CA ARG A 30 17.52 -2.25 -1.89
C ARG A 30 16.49 -1.66 -2.86
N ILE A 31 16.57 -0.35 -3.09
CA ILE A 31 15.58 0.40 -3.87
C ILE A 31 16.18 0.93 -5.16
N VAL A 32 15.46 0.76 -6.27
CA VAL A 32 15.70 1.48 -7.51
C VAL A 32 14.71 2.65 -7.60
N LEU A 33 15.22 3.86 -7.81
CA LEU A 33 14.41 5.07 -8.03
C LEU A 33 14.22 5.27 -9.54
N ALA A 34 12.99 5.22 -10.01
CA ALA A 34 12.63 5.47 -11.41
C ALA A 34 11.72 6.70 -11.51
N ASP A 35 12.29 7.83 -11.87
CA ASP A 35 11.59 9.12 -11.95
C ASP A 35 12.25 10.01 -13.00
N SER A 36 11.47 10.66 -13.85
CA SER A 36 11.98 11.55 -14.91
C SER A 36 12.67 12.80 -14.37
N GLN A 37 12.31 13.25 -13.15
CA GLN A 37 12.81 14.47 -12.56
C GLN A 37 14.04 14.23 -11.68
N ALA A 38 15.22 14.67 -12.13
CA ALA A 38 16.48 14.48 -11.41
C ALA A 38 16.45 15.08 -9.99
N ILE A 39 15.83 16.26 -9.81
CA ILE A 39 15.74 16.90 -8.49
C ILE A 39 14.96 16.03 -7.49
N TYR A 40 13.93 15.35 -7.96
CA TYR A 40 13.13 14.45 -7.13
C TYR A 40 13.93 13.21 -6.72
N ARG A 41 14.63 12.58 -7.67
CA ARG A 41 15.53 11.43 -7.39
C ARG A 41 16.58 11.80 -6.34
N VAL A 42 17.22 12.97 -6.49
CA VAL A 42 18.22 13.47 -5.51
C VAL A 42 17.60 13.70 -4.13
N GLY A 43 16.41 14.29 -4.07
CA GLY A 43 15.67 14.49 -2.82
C GLY A 43 15.36 13.19 -2.09
N ILE A 44 14.76 12.23 -2.80
CA ILE A 44 14.42 10.92 -2.24
C ILE A 44 15.67 10.15 -1.80
N ARG A 45 16.75 10.16 -2.60
CA ARG A 45 18.01 9.54 -2.21
C ARG A 45 18.56 10.12 -0.90
N LYS A 46 18.47 11.45 -0.71
CA LYS A 46 18.91 12.11 0.53
C LYS A 46 18.06 11.69 1.72
N ILE A 47 16.75 11.55 1.56
CA ILE A 47 15.84 11.05 2.61
C ILE A 47 16.26 9.63 3.02
N PHE A 48 16.42 8.72 2.07
CA PHE A 48 16.80 7.34 2.37
C PHE A 48 18.23 7.18 2.87
N ALA A 49 19.13 8.10 2.55
CA ALA A 49 20.50 8.08 3.09
C ALA A 49 20.58 8.37 4.61
N LEU A 50 19.48 8.84 5.22
CA LEU A 50 19.38 9.04 6.67
C LEU A 50 18.93 7.77 7.41
N GLU A 51 18.54 6.72 6.67
CA GLU A 51 18.02 5.47 7.21
C GLU A 51 19.05 4.34 7.05
N ASP A 52 19.35 3.63 8.12
CA ASP A 52 20.37 2.57 8.10
C ASP A 52 19.92 1.31 7.37
N ASP A 53 18.60 1.09 7.28
CA ASP A 53 17.98 -0.11 6.72
C ASP A 53 17.46 0.08 5.27
N ILE A 54 17.77 1.21 4.61
CA ILE A 54 17.34 1.51 3.23
C ILE A 54 18.52 1.94 2.37
N ARG A 55 18.67 1.33 1.19
CA ARG A 55 19.74 1.68 0.23
C ARG A 55 19.17 1.93 -1.16
N VAL A 56 19.47 3.09 -1.73
CA VAL A 56 19.21 3.39 -3.14
C VAL A 56 20.36 2.85 -3.97
N ILE A 57 20.12 1.77 -4.70
CA ILE A 57 21.15 1.05 -5.49
C ILE A 57 21.25 1.53 -6.94
N ALA A 58 20.20 2.16 -7.47
CA ALA A 58 20.23 2.77 -8.80
C ALA A 58 19.19 3.90 -8.91
N GLN A 59 19.45 4.83 -9.83
CA GLN A 59 18.55 5.91 -10.20
C GLN A 59 18.43 5.94 -11.72
N VAL A 60 17.20 5.96 -12.22
CA VAL A 60 16.91 5.93 -13.66
C VAL A 60 15.78 6.93 -13.99
N ASP A 61 15.75 7.39 -15.21
CA ASP A 61 14.77 8.36 -15.71
C ASP A 61 13.84 7.81 -16.79
N THR A 62 14.05 6.54 -17.19
CA THR A 62 13.28 5.87 -18.23
C THR A 62 12.93 4.43 -17.83
N LEU A 63 11.89 3.87 -18.45
CA LEU A 63 11.55 2.44 -18.29
C LEU A 63 12.67 1.51 -18.81
N ALA A 64 13.35 1.89 -19.89
CA ALA A 64 14.46 1.09 -20.43
C ALA A 64 15.61 1.04 -19.41
N GLY A 65 15.95 2.18 -18.79
CA GLY A 65 16.91 2.25 -17.69
C GLY A 65 16.50 1.42 -16.49
N LEU A 66 15.21 1.42 -16.14
CA LEU A 66 14.67 0.59 -15.06
C LEU A 66 14.86 -0.90 -15.33
N HIS A 67 14.52 -1.37 -16.52
CA HIS A 67 14.74 -2.77 -16.90
C HIS A 67 16.22 -3.18 -16.82
N SER A 68 17.11 -2.32 -17.31
CA SER A 68 18.56 -2.56 -17.23
C SER A 68 19.07 -2.59 -15.77
N ALA A 69 18.58 -1.68 -14.93
CA ALA A 69 18.97 -1.62 -13.52
C ALA A 69 18.54 -2.89 -12.75
N ILE A 70 17.30 -3.35 -12.94
CA ILE A 70 16.79 -4.57 -12.28
C ILE A 70 17.56 -5.83 -12.72
N GLN A 71 18.01 -5.89 -13.97
CA GLN A 71 18.81 -7.01 -14.46
C GLN A 71 20.23 -7.01 -13.88
N ARG A 72 20.78 -5.80 -13.62
CA ARG A 72 22.16 -5.63 -13.16
C ARG A 72 22.29 -5.72 -11.64
N PHE A 73 21.31 -5.24 -10.89
CA PHE A 73 21.40 -5.11 -9.45
C PHE A 73 20.30 -5.94 -8.75
N PRO A 74 20.62 -6.64 -7.66
CA PRO A 74 19.64 -7.32 -6.84
C PRO A 74 18.73 -6.28 -6.16
N THR A 75 17.48 -6.22 -6.60
CA THR A 75 16.51 -5.16 -6.23
C THR A 75 15.35 -5.76 -5.44
N ASP A 76 15.04 -5.20 -4.28
CA ASP A 76 13.88 -5.61 -3.45
C ASP A 76 12.64 -4.77 -3.76
N MET A 77 12.85 -3.50 -4.13
CA MET A 77 11.76 -2.54 -4.31
C MET A 77 12.06 -1.52 -5.42
N ILE A 78 11.01 -1.10 -6.10
CA ILE A 78 11.03 0.03 -7.03
C ILE A 78 10.14 1.15 -6.49
N LEU A 79 10.68 2.36 -6.49
CA LEU A 79 9.89 3.58 -6.36
C LEU A 79 9.75 4.20 -7.74
N LEU A 80 8.55 4.12 -8.33
CA LEU A 80 8.28 4.40 -9.74
C LEU A 80 7.38 5.61 -9.92
N GLU A 81 7.79 6.58 -10.72
CA GLU A 81 6.94 7.67 -11.16
C GLU A 81 5.82 7.16 -12.07
N GLY A 82 4.56 7.51 -11.76
CA GLY A 82 3.39 7.08 -12.54
C GLY A 82 3.44 7.53 -14.01
N ASN A 83 4.02 8.69 -14.30
CA ASN A 83 4.14 9.20 -15.67
C ASN A 83 5.05 8.32 -16.56
N LEU A 84 6.05 7.64 -16.00
CA LEU A 84 6.93 6.75 -16.77
C LEU A 84 6.18 5.53 -17.34
N ILE A 85 5.07 5.14 -16.72
CA ILE A 85 4.22 4.03 -17.15
C ILE A 85 2.94 4.48 -17.85
N ALA A 86 2.73 5.80 -17.97
CA ALA A 86 1.56 6.35 -18.66
C ALA A 86 1.54 5.89 -20.12
N GLY A 87 0.42 5.26 -20.53
CA GLY A 87 0.29 4.70 -21.89
C GLY A 87 0.94 3.34 -22.11
N THR A 88 1.67 2.77 -21.13
CA THR A 88 2.29 1.44 -21.23
C THR A 88 1.54 0.43 -20.34
N VAL A 89 0.51 -0.19 -20.90
CA VAL A 89 -0.42 -1.08 -20.18
C VAL A 89 0.31 -2.26 -19.52
N ASP A 90 1.33 -2.79 -20.13
CA ASP A 90 2.02 -4.02 -19.69
C ASP A 90 3.27 -3.78 -18.84
N ALA A 91 3.65 -2.53 -18.57
CA ALA A 91 4.89 -2.23 -17.85
C ALA A 91 4.96 -2.90 -16.45
N ILE A 92 3.92 -2.75 -15.63
CA ILE A 92 3.85 -3.37 -14.30
C ILE A 92 3.77 -4.90 -14.37
N PRO A 93 2.83 -5.51 -15.16
CA PRO A 93 2.78 -6.97 -15.32
C PRO A 93 4.09 -7.59 -15.81
N GLU A 94 4.82 -6.90 -16.69
CA GLU A 94 6.12 -7.38 -17.17
C GLU A 94 7.17 -7.39 -16.05
N LEU A 95 7.25 -6.33 -15.25
CA LEU A 95 8.14 -6.24 -14.08
C LEU A 95 7.84 -7.35 -13.05
N VAL A 96 6.58 -7.55 -12.70
CA VAL A 96 6.13 -8.59 -11.76
C VAL A 96 6.43 -9.99 -12.30
N ARG A 97 6.23 -10.24 -13.59
CA ARG A 97 6.52 -11.54 -14.20
C ARG A 97 8.01 -11.87 -14.21
N ARG A 98 8.87 -10.88 -14.49
CA ARG A 98 10.33 -11.05 -14.53
C ARG A 98 10.95 -11.20 -13.14
N ALA A 99 10.40 -10.50 -12.16
CA ALA A 99 10.88 -10.50 -10.78
C ALA A 99 9.69 -10.57 -9.79
N PRO A 100 9.13 -11.77 -9.52
CA PRO A 100 7.92 -11.93 -8.69
C PRO A 100 8.07 -11.44 -7.24
N GLN A 101 9.29 -11.37 -6.71
CA GLN A 101 9.58 -10.88 -5.37
C GLN A 101 9.69 -9.34 -5.30
N LEU A 102 9.79 -8.69 -6.46
CA LEU A 102 9.97 -7.26 -6.57
C LEU A 102 8.70 -6.53 -6.10
N LYS A 103 8.87 -5.59 -5.19
CA LYS A 103 7.79 -4.76 -4.65
C LYS A 103 7.77 -3.43 -5.37
N ILE A 104 6.60 -3.00 -5.84
CA ILE A 104 6.45 -1.78 -6.65
C ILE A 104 5.61 -0.77 -5.88
N ILE A 105 6.19 0.42 -5.67
CA ILE A 105 5.50 1.61 -5.16
C ILE A 105 5.38 2.58 -6.32
N VAL A 106 4.17 3.04 -6.62
CA VAL A 106 3.92 4.05 -7.65
C VAL A 106 3.70 5.41 -7.00
N GLN A 107 4.43 6.41 -7.47
CA GLN A 107 4.21 7.81 -7.13
C GLN A 107 3.28 8.44 -8.17
N SER A 108 2.09 8.82 -7.74
CA SER A 108 1.09 9.44 -8.61
C SER A 108 0.86 10.91 -8.25
N ALA A 109 0.71 11.74 -9.26
CA ALA A 109 0.25 13.12 -9.09
C ALA A 109 -1.28 13.20 -8.97
N GLN A 110 -1.99 12.20 -9.50
CA GLN A 110 -3.45 12.11 -9.49
C GLN A 110 -3.88 10.80 -8.83
N ASN A 111 -4.87 10.91 -7.97
CA ASN A 111 -5.46 9.76 -7.29
C ASN A 111 -6.89 9.60 -7.82
N ASP A 112 -7.04 8.91 -8.94
CA ASP A 112 -8.35 8.55 -9.50
C ASP A 112 -8.65 7.07 -9.28
N GLU A 113 -9.96 6.74 -9.21
CA GLU A 113 -10.43 5.40 -8.89
C GLU A 113 -9.95 4.36 -9.88
N SER A 114 -10.17 4.61 -11.17
CA SER A 114 -9.91 3.62 -12.23
C SER A 114 -8.43 3.24 -12.31
N ASN A 115 -7.55 4.24 -12.28
CA ASN A 115 -6.11 4.03 -12.32
C ASN A 115 -5.59 3.36 -11.04
N THR A 116 -6.09 3.77 -9.88
CA THR A 116 -5.72 3.18 -8.58
C THR A 116 -6.06 1.69 -8.52
N VAL A 117 -7.30 1.34 -8.84
CA VAL A 117 -7.77 -0.07 -8.86
C VAL A 117 -6.94 -0.90 -9.83
N GLU A 118 -6.67 -0.36 -11.02
CA GLU A 118 -5.91 -1.08 -12.04
C GLU A 118 -4.45 -1.30 -11.65
N LEU A 119 -3.78 -0.32 -11.03
CA LEU A 119 -2.41 -0.47 -10.53
C LEU A 119 -2.30 -1.57 -9.47
N TYR A 120 -3.23 -1.64 -8.51
CA TYR A 120 -3.25 -2.72 -7.52
C TYR A 120 -3.51 -4.09 -8.16
N ARG A 121 -4.42 -4.19 -9.13
CA ARG A 121 -4.66 -5.44 -9.90
C ARG A 121 -3.42 -5.93 -10.63
N ARG A 122 -2.60 -5.02 -11.13
CA ARG A 122 -1.34 -5.33 -11.83
C ARG A 122 -0.19 -5.71 -10.91
N GLY A 123 -0.36 -5.63 -9.57
CA GLY A 123 0.62 -6.07 -8.59
C GLY A 123 1.41 -4.95 -7.91
N VAL A 124 1.00 -3.69 -8.05
CA VAL A 124 1.54 -2.58 -7.25
C VAL A 124 1.22 -2.81 -5.78
N ARG A 125 2.19 -2.59 -4.90
CA ARG A 125 2.07 -2.77 -3.44
C ARG A 125 1.79 -1.47 -2.70
N GLY A 126 2.02 -0.33 -3.32
CA GLY A 126 1.71 0.97 -2.73
C GLY A 126 1.54 2.06 -3.77
N ILE A 127 0.60 2.95 -3.54
CA ILE A 127 0.43 4.18 -4.30
C ILE A 127 0.55 5.34 -3.32
N ILE A 128 1.41 6.28 -3.62
CA ILE A 128 1.69 7.45 -2.79
C ILE A 128 1.65 8.73 -3.60
N PRO A 129 1.21 9.85 -3.00
CA PRO A 129 1.30 11.14 -3.65
C PRO A 129 2.75 11.63 -3.67
N ARG A 130 3.12 12.43 -4.67
CA ARG A 130 4.45 13.08 -4.70
C ARG A 130 4.69 14.04 -3.54
N SER A 131 3.63 14.54 -2.92
CA SER A 131 3.66 15.42 -1.73
C SER A 131 3.76 14.68 -0.40
N ILE A 132 3.99 13.35 -0.41
CA ILE A 132 4.15 12.57 0.82
C ILE A 132 5.28 13.11 1.69
N SER A 133 5.08 13.17 3.02
CA SER A 133 6.15 13.56 3.93
C SER A 133 7.26 12.51 3.99
N PRO A 134 8.53 12.91 4.26
CA PRO A 134 9.65 11.99 4.38
C PRO A 134 9.38 10.82 5.34
N ASP A 135 8.85 11.09 6.52
CA ASP A 135 8.57 10.06 7.54
C ASP A 135 7.53 9.03 7.06
N LEU A 136 6.51 9.49 6.34
CA LEU A 136 5.49 8.59 5.77
C LEU A 136 6.03 7.79 4.60
N LEU A 137 6.94 8.34 3.81
CA LEU A 137 7.61 7.62 2.72
C LEU A 137 8.47 6.47 3.28
N VAL A 138 9.30 6.74 4.28
CA VAL A 138 10.12 5.74 4.96
C VAL A 138 9.23 4.64 5.59
N LYS A 139 8.16 5.03 6.27
CA LYS A 139 7.19 4.11 6.84
C LYS A 139 6.50 3.24 5.78
N CYS A 140 6.16 3.81 4.63
CA CYS A 140 5.58 3.09 3.50
C CYS A 140 6.55 2.02 2.99
N VAL A 141 7.80 2.38 2.77
CA VAL A 141 8.86 1.45 2.32
C VAL A 141 9.01 0.28 3.28
N ARG A 142 9.13 0.54 4.59
CA ARG A 142 9.27 -0.52 5.61
C ARG A 142 8.06 -1.45 5.67
N LYS A 143 6.85 -0.90 5.59
CA LYS A 143 5.63 -1.72 5.58
C LYS A 143 5.55 -2.63 4.37
N ILE A 144 5.86 -2.11 3.20
CA ILE A 144 5.86 -2.89 1.97
C ILE A 144 7.01 -3.91 1.98
N ALA A 145 8.17 -3.57 2.55
CA ALA A 145 9.26 -4.52 2.76
C ALA A 145 8.86 -5.68 3.68
N ALA A 146 8.02 -5.42 4.68
CA ALA A 146 7.44 -6.45 5.56
C ALA A 146 6.31 -7.27 4.91
N GLY A 147 5.97 -7.04 3.62
CA GLY A 147 4.93 -7.77 2.89
C GLY A 147 3.52 -7.17 2.98
N GLU A 148 3.36 -6.03 3.69
CA GLU A 148 2.07 -5.33 3.74
C GLU A 148 1.83 -4.51 2.44
N THR A 149 0.57 -4.20 2.16
CA THR A 149 0.18 -3.26 1.10
C THR A 149 -0.05 -1.88 1.69
N TRP A 150 0.49 -0.84 1.06
CA TRP A 150 0.24 0.54 1.43
C TRP A 150 -0.94 1.10 0.65
N ILE A 151 -2.07 1.27 1.32
CA ILE A 151 -3.30 1.76 0.71
C ILE A 151 -4.00 2.73 1.66
N ASP A 152 -4.49 3.86 1.15
CA ASP A 152 -5.33 4.77 1.90
C ASP A 152 -6.80 4.27 1.96
N ASN A 153 -7.60 4.89 2.86
CA ASN A 153 -8.97 4.43 3.07
C ASN A 153 -9.91 4.69 1.88
N GLN A 154 -9.62 5.67 1.04
CA GLN A 154 -10.42 5.95 -0.15
C GLN A 154 -10.11 4.90 -1.23
N SER A 155 -8.84 4.65 -1.48
CA SER A 155 -8.38 3.64 -2.43
C SER A 155 -8.85 2.23 -2.06
N ILE A 156 -8.91 1.89 -0.75
CA ILE A 156 -9.43 0.59 -0.32
C ILE A 156 -10.91 0.43 -0.66
N ASN A 157 -11.72 1.48 -0.55
CA ASN A 157 -13.13 1.43 -0.94
C ASN A 157 -13.29 1.20 -2.44
N TRP A 158 -12.49 1.85 -3.27
CA TRP A 158 -12.50 1.65 -4.72
C TRP A 158 -12.14 0.21 -5.10
N VAL A 159 -11.07 -0.35 -4.52
CA VAL A 159 -10.66 -1.73 -4.77
C VAL A 159 -11.73 -2.73 -4.30
N ILE A 160 -12.36 -2.50 -3.15
CA ILE A 160 -13.45 -3.32 -2.62
C ILE A 160 -14.66 -3.29 -3.58
N GLU A 161 -15.06 -2.13 -4.05
CA GLU A 161 -16.23 -1.99 -4.94
C GLU A 161 -15.97 -2.59 -6.31
N ALA A 162 -14.79 -2.38 -6.87
CA ALA A 162 -14.36 -3.02 -8.11
C ALA A 162 -14.33 -4.56 -8.00
N TYR A 163 -13.95 -5.09 -6.84
CA TYR A 163 -14.00 -6.54 -6.60
C TYR A 163 -15.45 -7.05 -6.46
N ARG A 164 -16.34 -6.31 -5.78
CA ARG A 164 -17.76 -6.65 -5.65
C ARG A 164 -18.45 -6.76 -6.99
N SER A 165 -18.17 -5.84 -7.90
CA SER A 165 -18.75 -5.85 -9.26
C SER A 165 -18.32 -7.07 -10.08
N GLN A 166 -17.15 -7.67 -9.79
CA GLN A 166 -16.67 -8.88 -10.45
C GLN A 166 -17.07 -10.18 -9.73
N ALA A 167 -17.27 -10.16 -8.41
CA ALA A 167 -17.49 -11.34 -7.57
C ALA A 167 -18.86 -12.03 -7.78
N THR A 168 -19.75 -11.48 -8.59
CA THR A 168 -21.01 -12.13 -8.99
C THR A 168 -20.78 -13.43 -9.80
N ALA A 169 -19.53 -13.76 -10.17
CA ALA A 169 -19.21 -14.87 -11.08
C ALA A 169 -18.50 -16.09 -10.45
N LEU A 170 -18.02 -16.05 -9.20
CA LEU A 170 -17.18 -17.13 -8.66
C LEU A 170 -17.55 -17.52 -7.21
N THR A 171 -18.33 -18.56 -7.02
CA THR A 171 -18.56 -19.21 -5.73
C THR A 171 -17.94 -20.59 -5.70
N SER A 172 -16.99 -20.83 -4.77
CA SER A 172 -16.56 -22.17 -4.35
C SER A 172 -16.37 -22.22 -2.82
N PRO A 173 -16.88 -23.27 -2.13
CA PRO A 173 -16.82 -23.35 -0.67
C PRO A 173 -15.48 -23.91 -0.18
N ARG A 174 -14.73 -23.14 0.59
CA ARG A 174 -13.62 -23.61 1.42
C ARG A 174 -13.98 -23.51 2.90
N THR A 175 -13.52 -24.47 3.68
CA THR A 175 -13.73 -24.56 5.14
C THR A 175 -13.33 -23.24 5.83
N GLN A 176 -14.32 -22.55 6.40
CA GLN A 176 -14.09 -21.21 6.97
C GLN A 176 -13.56 -21.32 8.40
N PRO A 177 -12.50 -20.57 8.78
CA PRO A 177 -12.03 -20.49 10.15
C PRO A 177 -13.11 -19.88 11.07
N ARG A 178 -13.19 -20.37 12.30
CA ARG A 178 -14.18 -19.88 13.29
C ARG A 178 -13.77 -18.49 13.81
N LEU A 179 -14.49 -17.47 13.38
CA LEU A 179 -14.36 -16.09 13.86
C LEU A 179 -15.35 -15.82 14.98
N SER A 180 -14.93 -15.09 16.00
CA SER A 180 -15.82 -14.65 17.09
C SER A 180 -16.80 -13.57 16.61
N PRO A 181 -17.94 -13.34 17.31
CA PRO A 181 -18.88 -12.28 16.94
C PRO A 181 -18.25 -10.88 16.88
N LYS A 182 -17.29 -10.58 17.78
CA LYS A 182 -16.55 -9.31 17.77
C LYS A 182 -15.62 -9.20 16.54
N GLU A 183 -14.93 -10.27 16.16
CA GLU A 183 -14.09 -10.32 14.97
C GLU A 183 -14.94 -10.13 13.71
N LEU A 184 -16.11 -10.77 13.62
CA LEU A 184 -17.05 -10.58 12.51
C LEU A 184 -17.57 -9.14 12.41
N ALA A 185 -17.91 -8.49 13.54
CA ALA A 185 -18.32 -7.10 13.57
C ALA A 185 -17.22 -6.16 13.05
N ILE A 186 -15.96 -6.38 13.47
CA ILE A 186 -14.81 -5.61 12.99
C ILE A 186 -14.60 -5.82 11.47
N ILE A 187 -14.67 -7.06 11.00
CA ILE A 187 -14.56 -7.42 9.58
C ILE A 187 -15.63 -6.69 8.76
N THR A 188 -16.88 -6.68 9.23
CA THR A 188 -17.97 -5.97 8.55
C THR A 188 -17.66 -4.47 8.42
N CYS A 189 -17.13 -3.84 9.46
CA CYS A 189 -16.71 -2.44 9.40
C CYS A 189 -15.53 -2.23 8.42
N ILE A 190 -14.58 -3.19 8.34
CA ILE A 190 -13.48 -3.15 7.37
C ILE A 190 -14.00 -3.21 5.94
N THR A 191 -14.94 -4.12 5.64
CA THR A 191 -15.53 -4.22 4.29
C THR A 191 -16.42 -3.03 3.92
N GLN A 192 -16.79 -2.19 4.89
CA GLN A 192 -17.42 -0.89 4.71
C GLN A 192 -16.42 0.27 4.58
N GLY A 193 -15.11 -0.01 4.60
CA GLY A 193 -14.04 0.98 4.47
C GLY A 193 -13.81 1.85 5.71
N LYS A 194 -14.40 1.52 6.88
CA LYS A 194 -14.28 2.34 8.10
C LYS A 194 -12.87 2.32 8.68
N ARG A 195 -12.37 3.46 9.15
CA ARG A 195 -11.09 3.59 9.84
C ARG A 195 -11.14 2.93 11.22
N ASN A 196 -9.99 2.53 11.76
CA ASN A 196 -9.94 1.92 13.10
C ASN A 196 -10.57 2.80 14.20
N LYS A 197 -10.41 4.12 14.11
CA LYS A 197 -11.04 5.09 15.02
C LYS A 197 -12.57 5.05 14.94
N GLU A 198 -13.12 4.95 13.73
CA GLU A 198 -14.58 4.86 13.50
C GLU A 198 -15.14 3.52 13.98
N ILE A 199 -14.39 2.44 13.76
CA ILE A 199 -14.73 1.10 14.28
C ILE A 199 -14.71 1.10 15.80
N ALA A 200 -13.69 1.70 16.42
CA ALA A 200 -13.58 1.82 17.86
C ALA A 200 -14.76 2.59 18.47
N TYR A 201 -15.13 3.71 17.87
CA TYR A 201 -16.30 4.50 18.28
C TYR A 201 -17.59 3.67 18.17
N GLN A 202 -17.82 3.00 17.05
CA GLN A 202 -19.03 2.21 16.80
C GLN A 202 -19.16 1.01 17.73
N LEU A 203 -18.04 0.40 18.14
CA LEU A 203 -18.03 -0.78 19.02
C LEU A 203 -17.80 -0.43 20.50
N GLY A 204 -17.81 0.85 20.87
CA GLY A 204 -17.62 1.30 22.25
C GLY A 204 -16.27 0.90 22.85
N THR A 205 -15.18 0.99 22.08
CA THR A 205 -13.85 0.57 22.50
C THR A 205 -12.76 1.55 22.05
N THR A 206 -11.49 1.21 22.22
CA THR A 206 -10.36 2.05 21.81
C THR A 206 -9.75 1.58 20.49
N GLU A 207 -9.10 2.49 19.76
CA GLU A 207 -8.39 2.17 18.53
C GLU A 207 -7.31 1.11 18.73
N GLN A 208 -6.63 1.11 19.88
CA GLN A 208 -5.62 0.13 20.21
C GLN A 208 -6.21 -1.29 20.33
N VAL A 209 -7.39 -1.40 20.92
CA VAL A 209 -8.11 -2.68 21.00
C VAL A 209 -8.48 -3.20 19.61
N ILE A 210 -8.93 -2.31 18.70
CA ILE A 210 -9.22 -2.69 17.30
C ILE A 210 -7.96 -3.18 16.60
N LYS A 211 -6.82 -2.51 16.74
CA LYS A 211 -5.53 -2.96 16.17
C LYS A 211 -5.14 -4.36 16.66
N ASN A 212 -5.35 -4.64 17.95
CA ASN A 212 -5.07 -5.97 18.52
C ASN A 212 -6.01 -7.06 17.96
N TYR A 213 -7.30 -6.74 17.77
CA TYR A 213 -8.24 -7.68 17.13
C TYR A 213 -7.87 -7.94 15.67
N LEU A 214 -7.51 -6.89 14.92
CA LEU A 214 -7.11 -7.03 13.52
C LEU A 214 -5.88 -7.92 13.36
N ARG A 215 -4.87 -7.78 14.23
CA ARG A 215 -3.70 -8.65 14.21
C ARG A 215 -4.10 -10.13 14.37
N LYS A 216 -4.97 -10.44 15.36
CA LYS A 216 -5.48 -11.80 15.56
C LYS A 216 -6.30 -12.31 14.37
N VAL A 217 -7.07 -11.45 13.73
CA VAL A 217 -7.85 -11.80 12.53
C VAL A 217 -6.93 -12.09 11.35
N TYR A 218 -5.87 -11.28 11.16
CA TYR A 218 -4.87 -11.54 10.12
C TYR A 218 -4.22 -12.92 10.30
N ASP A 219 -3.77 -13.21 11.52
CA ASP A 219 -3.16 -14.52 11.86
C ASP A 219 -4.13 -15.69 11.62
N LYS A 220 -5.42 -15.54 11.99
CA LYS A 220 -6.45 -16.59 11.83
C LYS A 220 -6.82 -16.88 10.37
N LEU A 221 -6.82 -15.84 9.53
CA LEU A 221 -7.24 -15.93 8.13
C LEU A 221 -6.06 -16.14 7.19
N GLY A 222 -4.82 -16.03 7.70
CA GLY A 222 -3.59 -16.14 6.91
C GLY A 222 -3.44 -14.98 5.92
N VAL A 223 -3.88 -13.77 6.29
CA VAL A 223 -3.80 -12.56 5.47
C VAL A 223 -2.80 -11.58 6.09
N SER A 224 -2.10 -10.83 5.26
CA SER A 224 -0.96 -10.00 5.67
C SER A 224 -1.37 -8.57 6.00
N ASP A 225 -2.43 -8.05 5.39
CA ASP A 225 -2.81 -6.65 5.52
C ASP A 225 -4.34 -6.42 5.43
N ARG A 226 -4.72 -5.14 5.56
CA ARG A 226 -6.11 -4.71 5.56
C ARG A 226 -6.81 -4.93 4.20
N LEU A 227 -6.09 -4.73 3.09
CA LEU A 227 -6.64 -4.93 1.76
C LEU A 227 -6.90 -6.42 1.52
N GLU A 228 -5.92 -7.25 1.84
CA GLU A 228 -6.04 -8.70 1.71
C GLU A 228 -7.17 -9.25 2.59
N LEU A 229 -7.31 -8.75 3.83
CA LEU A 229 -8.45 -9.07 4.69
C LEU A 229 -9.78 -8.68 4.04
N ALA A 230 -9.90 -7.47 3.51
CA ALA A 230 -11.14 -7.01 2.89
C ALA A 230 -11.53 -7.87 1.69
N LEU A 231 -10.58 -8.18 0.81
CA LEU A 231 -10.78 -9.05 -0.36
C LEU A 231 -11.12 -10.48 0.04
N TYR A 232 -10.43 -11.05 1.05
CA TYR A 232 -10.74 -12.36 1.61
C TYR A 232 -12.19 -12.43 2.12
N CYS A 233 -12.62 -11.41 2.89
CA CYS A 233 -13.96 -11.37 3.46
C CYS A 233 -15.05 -11.23 2.40
N LEU A 234 -14.79 -10.52 1.32
CA LEU A 234 -15.70 -10.40 0.19
C LEU A 234 -15.82 -11.71 -0.58
N HIS A 235 -14.68 -12.32 -0.90
CA HIS A 235 -14.62 -13.61 -1.60
C HIS A 235 -15.38 -14.72 -0.83
N HIS A 236 -15.21 -14.78 0.49
CA HIS A 236 -15.85 -15.76 1.34
C HIS A 236 -17.22 -15.32 1.90
N GLN A 237 -17.75 -14.18 1.46
CA GLN A 237 -19.05 -13.62 1.87
C GLN A 237 -19.24 -13.49 3.40
N LEU A 238 -18.14 -13.29 4.16
CA LEU A 238 -18.18 -13.23 5.62
C LEU A 238 -19.03 -12.05 6.15
N HIS A 239 -19.14 -10.96 5.37
CA HIS A 239 -19.96 -9.79 5.68
C HIS A 239 -21.47 -10.11 5.75
N LYS A 240 -21.97 -11.10 4.99
CA LYS A 240 -23.40 -11.51 5.02
C LYS A 240 -23.74 -12.30 6.27
N LYS A 241 -22.78 -13.06 6.83
CA LYS A 241 -22.98 -13.83 8.06
C LYS A 241 -23.04 -12.93 9.31
N ALA A 242 -22.37 -11.80 9.30
CA ALA A 242 -22.38 -10.86 10.41
C ALA A 242 -23.68 -10.02 10.51
N ALA A 243 -24.37 -9.78 9.41
CA ALA A 243 -25.64 -9.06 9.41
C ALA A 243 -26.80 -9.83 10.07
N GLY A 244 -26.66 -11.17 10.21
CA GLY A 244 -27.64 -12.03 10.87
C GLY A 244 -27.45 -12.20 12.39
N THR A 245 -26.41 -11.62 13.00
CA THR A 245 -26.03 -11.86 14.40
C THR A 245 -25.86 -10.55 15.20
N VAL A 246 -26.60 -9.50 14.88
CA VAL A 246 -26.67 -8.32 15.77
C VAL A 246 -27.77 -8.62 16.82
N PRO A 247 -27.42 -8.89 18.09
CA PRO A 247 -28.43 -8.91 19.13
C PRO A 247 -28.98 -7.50 19.28
N ALA A 248 -30.27 -7.34 19.16
CA ALA A 248 -30.99 -6.12 19.50
C ALA A 248 -30.64 -5.75 20.95
N THR A 249 -29.76 -4.74 21.11
CA THR A 249 -29.48 -4.16 22.41
C THR A 249 -30.69 -3.33 22.85
N ASN A 250 -31.41 -3.85 23.87
CA ASN A 250 -32.25 -3.18 24.82
C ASN A 250 -32.55 -1.68 24.58
N ALA A 251 -33.63 -1.44 23.85
CA ALA A 251 -34.41 -0.21 23.95
C ALA A 251 -35.74 -0.56 24.69
N SER A 252 -35.64 -0.97 25.93
CA SER A 252 -36.84 -1.13 26.78
C SER A 252 -36.47 -1.09 28.27
N ALA A 253 -36.02 0.09 28.75
CA ALA A 253 -35.89 0.38 30.17
C ALA A 253 -35.98 1.89 30.45
N SER A 254 -36.89 2.61 29.78
CA SER A 254 -37.10 4.05 30.02
C SER A 254 -38.56 4.47 29.97
N GLU A 255 -39.53 3.54 29.92
CA GLU A 255 -40.98 3.90 29.88
C GLU A 255 -41.79 3.41 31.06
N ALA A 256 -41.15 2.97 32.17
CA ALA A 256 -41.87 2.44 33.34
C ALA A 256 -41.74 3.31 34.60
N LEU A 257 -41.38 4.60 34.52
CA LEU A 257 -41.26 5.49 35.70
C LEU A 257 -42.02 6.84 35.58
N ALA A 258 -43.02 6.92 34.72
CA ALA A 258 -43.81 8.16 34.59
C ALA A 258 -45.33 8.00 34.80
N VAL A 259 -45.80 7.00 35.53
CA VAL A 259 -47.21 6.93 35.99
C VAL A 259 -47.24 6.45 37.42
N ASN A 260 -46.96 7.34 38.38
CA ASN A 260 -47.49 7.31 39.74
C ASN A 260 -46.97 8.52 40.53
N ASN A 261 -47.57 9.68 40.26
CA ASN A 261 -47.67 10.74 41.28
C ASN A 261 -48.70 11.80 40.83
N VAL A 262 -50.00 11.45 40.93
CA VAL A 262 -51.09 12.41 41.10
C VAL A 262 -52.14 11.72 41.95
N LYS A 263 -52.00 11.93 43.24
CA LYS A 263 -53.09 12.17 44.18
C LYS A 263 -52.52 12.71 45.48
#